data_537fcd9a629d07fd4be6979c7068f36b
#
_entry.id   537fcd9a629d07fd4be6979c7068f36b
#
_cell.length_a   1.000
_cell.length_b   1.000
_cell.length_c   1.000
_cell.angle_alpha   90.00
_cell.angle_beta   90.00
_cell.angle_gamma   90.00
#
_symmetry.space_group_name_H-M   'P 1'
#
loop_
_entity.id
_entity.type
_entity.pdbx_description
1 polymer ?
#
loop_
_entity_poly.entity_id
_entity_poly.type
_entity_poly.pdbx_seq_one_letter_code
_entity_poly.pdbx_strand_id
1 'polypeptide(L)'
;MYYSAGNYEAFATPKKPANVDGKSAYIVGSGLAALSAACYLVRDAQMKGEHVHVLEKDPIPGGACDGYKYDIGYVMRGGREMDNHFEVMWDLLRSIPSLETEGASVLDEYYWLNKEDPNFSLCRATVNRGQDAHTDGKFAISDQGAMEIMKLFFTPDEQLQDKKITDIFDDEVFSSNFLSLIHISEPTR
;
A
#
# COMPACT_ATOMS: atom_id res chain seq x y z
N MET A 1 -18.17 -11.71 1.61
CA MET A 1 -16.86 -11.03 1.53
C MET A 1 -16.14 -11.60 0.32
N TYR A 2 -15.72 -10.76 -0.56
CA TYR A 2 -15.11 -11.18 -1.80
C TYR A 2 -13.59 -11.17 -1.63
N TYR A 3 -12.94 -12.28 -1.89
CA TYR A 3 -11.49 -12.39 -1.83
C TYR A 3 -10.94 -12.52 -3.24
N SER A 4 -10.04 -11.63 -3.62
CA SER A 4 -9.29 -11.73 -4.85
C SER A 4 -7.86 -12.14 -4.55
N ALA A 5 -7.33 -13.04 -5.34
CA ALA A 5 -5.92 -13.42 -5.32
C ALA A 5 -5.06 -12.50 -6.21
N GLY A 6 -5.51 -11.30 -6.51
CA GLY A 6 -4.87 -10.39 -7.46
C GLY A 6 -5.00 -10.85 -8.90
N ASN A 7 -6.02 -11.61 -9.24
CA ASN A 7 -6.30 -12.03 -10.60
C ASN A 7 -7.27 -11.07 -11.27
N TYR A 8 -6.75 -9.92 -11.68
CA TYR A 8 -7.50 -8.90 -12.40
C TYR A 8 -8.15 -9.45 -13.67
N GLU A 9 -7.49 -10.34 -14.40
CA GLU A 9 -8.01 -10.96 -15.64
C GLU A 9 -9.27 -11.78 -15.41
N ALA A 10 -9.49 -12.27 -14.20
CA ALA A 10 -10.73 -12.97 -13.86
C ALA A 10 -11.95 -12.03 -13.87
N PHE A 11 -11.74 -10.75 -13.76
CA PHE A 11 -12.79 -9.72 -13.69
C PHE A 11 -12.83 -8.84 -14.92
N ALA A 12 -11.65 -8.46 -15.40
CA ALA A 12 -11.50 -7.64 -16.59
C ALA A 12 -10.92 -8.52 -17.70
N THR A 13 -11.63 -8.63 -18.78
CA THR A 13 -11.11 -9.19 -20.02
C THR A 13 -10.70 -8.05 -20.93
N PRO A 14 -9.48 -7.50 -20.75
CA PRO A 14 -9.06 -6.34 -21.50
C PRO A 14 -9.02 -6.66 -23.00
N LYS A 15 -9.52 -5.73 -23.80
CA LYS A 15 -9.50 -5.84 -25.26
C LYS A 15 -8.80 -4.63 -25.84
N LYS A 16 -8.03 -4.86 -26.90
CA LYS A 16 -7.40 -3.77 -27.64
C LYS A 16 -8.45 -2.77 -28.12
N PRO A 17 -8.41 -1.51 -27.67
CA PRO A 17 -9.36 -0.50 -28.15
C PRO A 17 -9.18 -0.21 -29.64
N ALA A 18 -10.28 0.13 -30.30
CA ALA A 18 -10.22 0.60 -31.69
C ALA A 18 -9.36 1.85 -31.78
N ASN A 19 -8.55 1.93 -32.85
CA ASN A 19 -7.68 3.07 -33.13
C ASN A 19 -6.57 3.37 -32.09
N VAL A 20 -6.24 2.43 -31.20
CA VAL A 20 -5.15 2.63 -30.22
C VAL A 20 -3.80 2.84 -30.90
N ASP A 21 -3.56 2.19 -32.03
CA ASP A 21 -2.28 2.29 -32.77
C ASP A 21 -2.02 3.69 -33.35
N GLY A 22 -3.07 4.50 -33.53
CA GLY A 22 -2.98 5.87 -34.02
C GLY A 22 -2.96 6.93 -32.90
N LYS A 23 -2.89 6.50 -31.62
CA LYS A 23 -2.93 7.40 -30.47
C LYS A 23 -1.61 7.39 -29.72
N SER A 24 -1.31 8.52 -29.04
CA SER A 24 -0.23 8.62 -28.10
C SER A 24 -0.78 9.02 -26.73
N ALA A 25 -0.18 8.48 -25.68
CA ALA A 25 -0.49 8.80 -24.29
C ALA A 25 0.65 9.63 -23.68
N TYR A 26 0.28 10.73 -23.04
CA TYR A 26 1.19 11.57 -22.29
C TYR A 26 0.78 11.56 -20.83
N ILE A 27 1.64 11.02 -19.98
CA ILE A 27 1.39 10.83 -18.55
C ILE A 27 2.31 11.78 -17.80
N VAL A 28 1.75 12.68 -17.01
CA VAL A 28 2.51 13.68 -16.25
C VAL A 28 2.81 13.15 -14.85
N GLY A 29 4.09 13.06 -14.54
CA GLY A 29 4.60 12.44 -13.33
C GLY A 29 4.88 10.94 -13.49
N SER A 30 5.64 10.37 -12.58
CA SER A 30 5.99 8.95 -12.56
C SER A 30 5.70 8.29 -11.21
N GLY A 31 4.69 8.78 -10.48
CA GLY A 31 4.19 8.11 -9.29
C GLY A 31 3.53 6.77 -9.62
N LEU A 32 3.19 5.99 -8.61
CA LEU A 32 2.64 4.64 -8.75
C LEU A 32 1.44 4.59 -9.71
N ALA A 33 0.51 5.52 -9.60
CA ALA A 33 -0.66 5.59 -10.50
C ALA A 33 -0.26 5.83 -11.96
N ALA A 34 0.70 6.71 -12.19
CA ALA A 34 1.20 7.04 -13.53
C ALA A 34 1.91 5.85 -14.18
N LEU A 35 2.80 5.19 -13.44
CA LEU A 35 3.51 4.00 -13.90
C LEU A 35 2.55 2.83 -14.14
N SER A 36 1.56 2.64 -13.27
CA SER A 36 0.50 1.65 -13.45
C SER A 36 -0.29 1.91 -14.74
N ALA A 37 -0.67 3.17 -14.98
CA ALA A 37 -1.37 3.56 -16.21
C ALA A 37 -0.53 3.24 -17.46
N ALA A 38 0.77 3.54 -17.44
CA ALA A 38 1.67 3.20 -18.54
C ALA A 38 1.74 1.69 -18.79
N CYS A 39 1.86 0.89 -17.72
CA CYS A 39 1.87 -0.56 -17.82
C CYS A 39 0.56 -1.11 -18.43
N TYR A 40 -0.60 -0.65 -17.96
CA TYR A 40 -1.89 -1.10 -18.49
C TYR A 40 -2.14 -0.64 -19.93
N LEU A 41 -1.67 0.53 -20.33
CA LEU A 41 -1.75 0.98 -21.71
C LEU A 41 -0.98 0.05 -22.66
N VAL A 42 0.21 -0.39 -22.23
CA VAL A 42 1.01 -1.33 -23.05
C VAL A 42 0.48 -2.75 -22.97
N ARG A 43 0.24 -3.26 -21.76
CA ARG A 43 -0.15 -4.66 -21.53
C ARG A 43 -1.58 -4.95 -22.00
N ASP A 44 -2.54 -4.15 -21.56
CA ASP A 44 -3.97 -4.44 -21.70
C ASP A 44 -4.58 -3.73 -22.91
N ALA A 45 -4.27 -2.45 -23.11
CA ALA A 45 -4.72 -1.72 -24.28
C ALA A 45 -3.89 -2.03 -25.55
N GLN A 46 -2.76 -2.72 -25.40
CA GLN A 46 -1.85 -3.07 -26.50
C GLN A 46 -1.37 -1.82 -27.29
N MET A 47 -1.24 -0.69 -26.60
CA MET A 47 -0.62 0.49 -27.16
C MET A 47 0.88 0.25 -27.33
N LYS A 48 1.44 0.70 -28.45
CA LYS A 48 2.89 0.59 -28.65
C LYS A 48 3.64 1.40 -27.62
N GLY A 49 4.69 0.85 -27.02
CA GLY A 49 5.50 1.53 -26.00
C GLY A 49 6.08 2.87 -26.47
N GLU A 50 6.43 2.98 -27.74
CA GLU A 50 6.90 4.24 -28.37
C GLU A 50 5.85 5.36 -28.37
N HIS A 51 4.58 5.02 -28.18
CA HIS A 51 3.47 5.97 -28.11
C HIS A 51 3.07 6.31 -26.65
N VAL A 52 3.74 5.73 -25.66
CA VAL A 52 3.49 6.02 -24.23
C VAL A 52 4.63 6.85 -23.67
N HIS A 53 4.34 8.09 -23.33
CA HIS A 53 5.31 9.08 -22.86
C HIS A 53 5.04 9.39 -21.38
N VAL A 54 5.95 9.02 -20.48
CA VAL A 54 5.91 9.41 -19.07
C VAL A 54 6.83 10.59 -18.88
N LEU A 55 6.26 11.72 -18.45
CA LEU A 55 6.96 12.97 -18.27
C LEU A 55 7.24 13.19 -16.78
N GLU A 56 8.47 12.96 -16.35
CA GLU A 56 8.90 13.10 -14.97
C GLU A 56 9.85 14.29 -14.83
N LYS A 57 9.65 15.07 -13.77
CA LYS A 57 10.48 16.22 -13.43
C LYS A 57 11.72 15.81 -12.63
N ASP A 58 11.55 14.85 -11.75
CA ASP A 58 12.60 14.41 -10.84
C ASP A 58 13.50 13.34 -11.49
N PRO A 59 14.77 13.24 -11.07
CA PRO A 59 15.72 12.31 -11.68
C PRO A 59 15.40 10.83 -11.38
N ILE A 60 14.55 10.57 -10.40
CA ILE A 60 14.16 9.21 -9.98
C ILE A 60 12.66 9.04 -10.14
N PRO A 61 12.20 8.04 -10.90
CA PRO A 61 10.78 7.72 -11.00
C PRO A 61 10.26 7.12 -9.71
N GLY A 62 8.93 7.13 -9.54
CA GLY A 62 8.26 6.52 -8.40
C GLY A 62 7.43 7.49 -7.57
N GLY A 63 7.70 8.80 -7.67
CA GLY A 63 7.00 9.82 -6.90
C GLY A 63 7.17 9.60 -5.39
N ALA A 64 6.09 9.55 -4.64
CA ALA A 64 6.14 9.28 -3.20
C ALA A 64 6.58 7.84 -2.85
N CYS A 65 6.56 6.93 -3.84
CA CYS A 65 7.02 5.55 -3.72
C CYS A 65 8.47 5.34 -4.20
N ASP A 66 9.22 6.41 -4.40
CA ASP A 66 10.64 6.31 -4.74
C ASP A 66 11.46 5.65 -3.62
N GLY A 67 12.62 5.17 -3.97
CA GLY A 67 13.56 4.59 -3.04
C GLY A 67 15.00 4.71 -3.54
N TYR A 68 15.94 4.64 -2.63
CA TYR A 68 17.37 4.70 -2.94
C TYR A 68 18.04 3.42 -2.49
N LYS A 69 18.92 2.89 -3.34
CA LYS A 69 19.78 1.77 -2.99
C LYS A 69 21.12 2.30 -2.51
N TYR A 70 21.54 1.86 -1.34
CA TYR A 70 22.86 2.09 -0.75
C TYR A 70 23.57 0.77 -0.52
N ASP A 71 24.85 0.79 -0.19
CA ASP A 71 25.63 -0.41 0.09
C ASP A 71 25.07 -1.25 1.24
N ILE A 72 24.40 -0.60 2.18
CA ILE A 72 23.78 -1.22 3.36
C ILE A 72 22.30 -1.63 3.15
N GLY A 73 21.74 -1.42 1.96
CA GLY A 73 20.33 -1.77 1.67
C GLY A 73 19.54 -0.66 0.99
N TYR A 74 18.23 -0.77 1.09
CA TYR A 74 17.31 0.17 0.49
C TYR A 74 16.77 1.15 1.53
N VAL A 75 16.63 2.41 1.13
CA VAL A 75 15.99 3.47 1.92
C VAL A 75 14.78 3.98 1.16
N MET A 76 13.63 3.99 1.81
CA MET A 76 12.37 4.51 1.26
C MET A 76 11.70 5.45 2.25
N ARG A 77 10.79 6.26 1.74
CA ARG A 77 9.97 7.17 2.57
C ARG A 77 8.73 6.45 3.08
N GLY A 78 8.53 6.44 4.39
CA GLY A 78 7.35 5.90 5.05
C GLY A 78 7.11 4.41 4.87
N GLY A 79 6.02 3.91 5.43
CA GLY A 79 5.56 2.54 5.24
C GLY A 79 5.01 2.29 3.84
N ARG A 80 5.01 1.02 3.46
CA ARG A 80 4.50 0.53 2.17
C ARG A 80 3.58 -0.67 2.41
N GLU A 81 2.59 -0.45 3.25
CA GLU A 81 1.62 -1.47 3.56
C GLU A 81 0.64 -1.67 2.40
N MET A 82 0.25 -2.91 2.19
CA MET A 82 -0.72 -3.29 1.17
C MET A 82 -1.82 -4.14 1.78
N ASP A 83 -3.05 -3.88 1.35
CA ASP A 83 -4.22 -4.66 1.75
C ASP A 83 -4.41 -5.85 0.81
N ASN A 84 -4.97 -6.95 1.33
CA ASN A 84 -5.28 -8.14 0.55
C ASN A 84 -6.34 -7.91 -0.55
N HIS A 85 -6.96 -6.73 -0.58
CA HIS A 85 -7.99 -6.35 -1.54
C HIS A 85 -7.52 -5.34 -2.59
N PHE A 86 -6.22 -5.12 -2.72
CA PHE A 86 -5.65 -4.29 -3.78
C PHE A 86 -5.51 -5.08 -5.09
N GLU A 87 -6.63 -5.62 -5.60
CA GLU A 87 -6.66 -6.56 -6.71
C GLU A 87 -5.93 -6.05 -7.96
N VAL A 88 -6.15 -4.79 -8.31
CA VAL A 88 -5.53 -4.16 -9.48
C VAL A 88 -4.02 -4.02 -9.29
N MET A 89 -3.57 -3.67 -8.08
CA MET A 89 -2.15 -3.60 -7.77
C MET A 89 -1.51 -4.99 -7.74
N TRP A 90 -2.14 -5.97 -7.14
CA TRP A 90 -1.66 -7.35 -7.12
C TRP A 90 -1.50 -7.91 -8.53
N ASP A 91 -2.46 -7.64 -9.39
CA ASP A 91 -2.39 -8.05 -10.80
C ASP A 91 -1.22 -7.36 -11.52
N LEU A 92 -1.04 -6.06 -11.30
CA LEU A 92 0.09 -5.33 -11.85
C LEU A 92 1.43 -5.91 -11.37
N LEU A 93 1.63 -6.06 -10.05
CA LEU A 93 2.87 -6.53 -9.47
C LEU A 93 3.23 -7.96 -9.91
N ARG A 94 2.23 -8.80 -10.15
CA ARG A 94 2.43 -10.15 -10.72
C ARG A 94 3.02 -10.10 -12.13
N SER A 95 2.71 -9.07 -12.90
CA SER A 95 3.19 -8.92 -14.28
C SER A 95 4.55 -8.22 -14.39
N ILE A 96 5.08 -7.68 -13.29
CA ILE A 96 6.38 -7.01 -13.27
C ILE A 96 7.44 -8.02 -12.84
N PRO A 97 8.45 -8.28 -13.67
CA PRO A 97 9.52 -9.20 -13.30
C PRO A 97 10.40 -8.62 -12.19
N SER A 98 10.88 -9.48 -11.30
CA SER A 98 11.91 -9.13 -10.34
C SER A 98 13.20 -8.71 -11.04
N LEU A 99 13.90 -7.74 -10.48
CA LEU A 99 15.24 -7.34 -10.94
C LEU A 99 16.35 -8.20 -10.32
N GLU A 100 16.04 -8.89 -9.22
CA GLU A 100 17.06 -9.63 -8.43
C GLU A 100 16.89 -11.15 -8.56
N THR A 101 15.67 -11.63 -8.80
CA THR A 101 15.37 -13.07 -8.85
C THR A 101 14.79 -13.45 -10.20
N GLU A 102 15.55 -14.22 -10.98
CA GLU A 102 15.11 -14.70 -12.28
C GLU A 102 13.85 -15.57 -12.17
N GLY A 103 12.86 -15.31 -13.03
CA GLY A 103 11.61 -16.06 -13.08
C GLY A 103 10.59 -15.68 -12.01
N ALA A 104 10.92 -14.79 -11.09
CA ALA A 104 10.00 -14.26 -10.09
C ALA A 104 9.38 -12.93 -10.53
N SER A 105 8.21 -12.64 -9.98
CA SER A 105 7.57 -11.32 -10.07
C SER A 105 7.83 -10.50 -8.80
N VAL A 106 7.58 -9.20 -8.88
CA VAL A 106 7.61 -8.31 -7.71
C VAL A 106 6.60 -8.77 -6.65
N LEU A 107 5.47 -9.35 -7.07
CA LEU A 107 4.48 -9.90 -6.14
C LEU A 107 5.03 -11.12 -5.38
N ASP A 108 5.78 -12.00 -6.05
CA ASP A 108 6.40 -13.16 -5.41
C ASP A 108 7.39 -12.73 -4.33
N GLU A 109 8.22 -11.74 -4.63
CA GLU A 109 9.18 -11.20 -3.65
C GLU A 109 8.49 -10.57 -2.45
N TYR A 110 7.38 -9.83 -2.68
CA TYR A 110 6.59 -9.29 -1.59
C TYR A 110 6.05 -10.38 -0.66
N TYR A 111 5.54 -11.49 -1.22
CA TYR A 111 5.07 -12.62 -0.41
C TYR A 111 6.19 -13.34 0.32
N TRP A 112 7.35 -13.51 -0.29
CA TRP A 112 8.50 -14.16 0.36
C TRP A 112 8.98 -13.37 1.56
N LEU A 113 9.13 -12.06 1.41
CA LEU A 113 9.53 -11.19 2.52
C LEU A 113 8.55 -11.30 3.70
N ASN A 114 7.25 -11.29 3.42
CA ASN A 114 6.25 -11.44 4.46
C ASN A 114 6.22 -12.85 5.07
N LYS A 115 6.61 -13.87 4.34
CA LYS A 115 6.71 -15.24 4.83
C LYS A 115 7.94 -15.45 5.70
N GLU A 116 9.06 -14.86 5.32
CA GLU A 116 10.33 -14.96 6.06
C GLU A 116 10.32 -14.09 7.32
N ASP A 117 9.74 -12.91 7.25
CA ASP A 117 9.50 -12.03 8.40
C ASP A 117 8.00 -11.83 8.60
N PRO A 118 7.31 -12.75 9.28
CA PRO A 118 5.89 -12.64 9.55
C PRO A 118 5.52 -11.47 10.46
N ASN A 119 6.47 -10.63 10.75
CA ASN A 119 6.35 -9.44 11.56
C ASN A 119 5.79 -8.23 10.79
N PHE A 120 5.24 -8.46 9.61
CA PHE A 120 4.71 -7.41 8.74
C PHE A 120 3.60 -6.56 9.39
N SER A 121 2.89 -7.09 10.37
CA SER A 121 1.89 -6.37 11.17
C SER A 121 2.36 -6.09 12.61
N LEU A 122 3.60 -6.39 12.93
CA LEU A 122 4.15 -6.26 14.27
C LEU A 122 5.14 -5.11 14.27
N CYS A 123 4.71 -3.95 14.72
CA CYS A 123 5.63 -2.81 14.82
C CYS A 123 6.70 -3.10 15.86
N ARG A 124 7.93 -2.82 15.50
CA ARG A 124 9.05 -2.76 16.41
C ARG A 124 9.24 -1.31 16.85
N ALA A 125 9.33 -1.09 18.14
CA ALA A 125 9.58 0.22 18.68
C ALA A 125 10.89 0.23 19.44
N THR A 126 11.53 1.38 19.46
CA THR A 126 12.71 1.62 20.29
C THR A 126 12.40 2.63 21.37
N VAL A 127 12.98 2.44 22.54
CA VAL A 127 12.98 3.40 23.65
C VAL A 127 14.41 3.84 23.97
N ASN A 128 14.58 4.88 24.71
CA ASN A 128 15.89 5.33 25.20
C ASN A 128 16.98 5.40 24.10
N ARG A 129 16.63 5.94 22.92
CA ARG A 129 17.55 6.14 21.80
C ARG A 129 18.09 4.83 21.20
N GLY A 130 17.24 3.88 20.92
CA GLY A 130 17.57 2.69 20.13
C GLY A 130 17.61 1.39 20.92
N GLN A 131 17.23 1.38 22.17
CA GLN A 131 16.99 0.15 22.90
C GLN A 131 15.66 -0.48 22.42
N ASP A 132 15.63 -1.80 22.30
CA ASP A 132 14.42 -2.52 21.98
C ASP A 132 13.34 -2.29 23.06
N ALA A 133 12.16 -1.86 22.66
CA ALA A 133 11.03 -1.67 23.57
C ALA A 133 10.34 -2.98 23.96
N HIS A 134 10.75 -4.12 23.38
CA HIS A 134 10.16 -5.44 23.59
C HIS A 134 8.63 -5.46 23.43
N THR A 135 8.14 -4.77 22.41
CA THR A 135 6.71 -4.75 22.11
C THR A 135 6.20 -6.13 21.68
N ASP A 136 7.11 -7.04 21.30
CA ASP A 136 6.86 -8.44 20.89
C ASP A 136 5.71 -8.60 19.91
N GLY A 137 5.46 -7.53 19.13
CA GLY A 137 4.39 -7.49 18.15
C GLY A 137 2.98 -7.55 18.72
N LYS A 138 2.82 -7.41 20.00
CA LYS A 138 1.51 -7.35 20.63
C LYS A 138 1.05 -5.91 20.73
N PHE A 139 0.19 -5.51 19.83
CA PHE A 139 -0.63 -4.32 20.04
C PHE A 139 -1.76 -4.71 21.01
N ALA A 140 -1.55 -4.49 22.27
CA ALA A 140 -2.60 -4.67 23.24
C ALA A 140 -3.55 -3.46 23.16
N ILE A 141 -4.61 -3.61 22.38
CA ILE A 141 -5.85 -2.90 22.67
C ILE A 141 -6.44 -3.64 23.87
N SER A 142 -6.80 -2.92 24.93
CA SER A 142 -7.51 -3.52 26.05
C SER A 142 -8.85 -4.12 25.59
N ASP A 143 -9.39 -5.07 26.33
CA ASP A 143 -10.70 -5.64 26.02
C ASP A 143 -11.78 -4.55 25.98
N GLN A 144 -11.67 -3.52 26.82
CA GLN A 144 -12.57 -2.36 26.80
C GLN A 144 -12.41 -1.55 25.53
N GLY A 145 -11.18 -1.23 25.10
CA GLY A 145 -10.93 -0.53 23.85
C GLY A 145 -11.42 -1.31 22.63
N ALA A 146 -11.24 -2.64 22.63
CA ALA A 146 -11.79 -3.49 21.58
C ALA A 146 -13.33 -3.45 21.54
N MET A 147 -13.98 -3.47 22.70
CA MET A 147 -15.46 -3.34 22.76
C MET A 147 -15.93 -1.97 22.26
N GLU A 148 -15.23 -0.90 22.54
CA GLU A 148 -15.59 0.44 22.05
C GLU A 148 -15.45 0.57 20.54
N ILE A 149 -14.37 0.03 19.98
CA ILE A 149 -14.21 -0.05 18.54
C ILE A 149 -15.32 -0.88 17.91
N MET A 150 -15.69 -2.01 18.52
CA MET A 150 -16.81 -2.82 18.05
C MET A 150 -18.15 -2.09 18.09
N LYS A 151 -18.40 -1.27 19.12
CA LYS A 151 -19.62 -0.43 19.18
C LYS A 151 -19.73 0.51 17.99
N LEU A 152 -18.61 1.06 17.52
CA LEU A 152 -18.59 1.94 16.35
C LEU A 152 -19.20 1.25 15.12
N PHE A 153 -18.85 -0.01 14.86
CA PHE A 153 -19.37 -0.78 13.73
C PHE A 153 -20.87 -1.06 13.80
N PHE A 154 -21.45 -1.03 15.00
CA PHE A 154 -22.88 -1.22 15.21
C PHE A 154 -23.66 0.07 15.44
N THR A 155 -22.99 1.21 15.42
CA THR A 155 -23.62 2.52 15.60
C THR A 155 -24.08 3.04 14.24
N PRO A 156 -25.38 3.36 14.06
CA PRO A 156 -25.87 3.94 12.82
C PRO A 156 -25.20 5.27 12.47
N ASP A 157 -24.97 5.50 11.19
CA ASP A 157 -24.29 6.70 10.68
C ASP A 157 -24.94 8.00 11.14
N GLU A 158 -26.28 8.01 11.26
CA GLU A 158 -27.03 9.20 11.72
C GLU A 158 -26.67 9.60 13.16
N GLN A 159 -26.21 8.65 13.97
CA GLN A 159 -25.80 8.93 15.35
C GLN A 159 -24.33 9.39 15.42
N LEU A 160 -23.58 9.29 14.35
CA LEU A 160 -22.17 9.64 14.27
C LEU A 160 -21.93 11.00 13.59
N GLN A 161 -22.89 11.50 12.78
CA GLN A 161 -22.71 12.67 11.91
C GLN A 161 -22.18 13.93 12.61
N ASP A 162 -22.63 14.20 13.83
CA ASP A 162 -22.25 15.40 14.58
C ASP A 162 -21.29 15.13 15.74
N LYS A 163 -20.75 13.91 15.83
CA LYS A 163 -19.83 13.53 16.90
C LYS A 163 -18.38 13.68 16.49
N LYS A 164 -17.57 14.13 17.41
CA LYS A 164 -16.12 14.04 17.30
C LYS A 164 -15.66 12.66 17.75
N ILE A 165 -14.50 12.26 17.31
CA ILE A 165 -13.90 10.97 17.71
C ILE A 165 -13.75 10.86 19.23
N THR A 166 -13.47 11.98 19.90
CA THR A 166 -13.42 12.09 21.37
C THR A 166 -14.76 11.95 22.08
N ASP A 167 -15.88 12.04 21.35
CA ASP A 167 -17.22 11.83 21.89
C ASP A 167 -17.67 10.38 21.76
N ILE A 168 -16.88 9.57 21.02
CA ILE A 168 -17.19 8.18 20.70
C ILE A 168 -16.33 7.23 21.54
N PHE A 169 -15.07 7.57 21.71
CA PHE A 169 -14.09 6.77 22.44
C PHE A 169 -13.63 7.46 23.71
N ASP A 170 -13.33 6.68 24.72
CA ASP A 170 -12.77 7.19 25.96
C ASP A 170 -11.23 7.36 25.91
N ASP A 171 -10.67 7.89 27.00
CA ASP A 171 -9.24 8.13 27.11
C ASP A 171 -8.41 6.83 27.04
N GLU A 172 -8.99 5.68 27.36
CA GLU A 172 -8.28 4.40 27.33
C GLU A 172 -7.97 4.00 25.89
N VAL A 173 -8.88 4.22 24.94
CA VAL A 173 -8.63 3.98 23.52
C VAL A 173 -7.55 4.92 22.99
N PHE A 174 -7.59 6.20 23.34
CA PHE A 174 -6.60 7.18 22.91
C PHE A 174 -5.22 6.97 23.51
N SER A 175 -5.13 6.46 24.73
CA SER A 175 -3.85 6.14 25.39
C SER A 175 -3.27 4.79 24.97
N SER A 176 -4.00 4.01 24.15
CA SER A 176 -3.52 2.73 23.69
C SER A 176 -2.27 2.87 22.81
N ASN A 177 -1.36 1.93 22.94
CA ASN A 177 -0.14 1.88 22.11
C ASN A 177 -0.47 1.81 20.61
N PHE A 178 -1.62 1.28 20.24
CA PHE A 178 -2.08 1.19 18.86
C PHE A 178 -2.29 2.57 18.23
N LEU A 179 -3.04 3.47 18.88
CA LEU A 179 -3.25 4.82 18.35
C LEU A 179 -2.00 5.68 18.42
N SER A 180 -1.16 5.50 19.43
CA SER A 180 0.13 6.17 19.52
C SER A 180 1.02 5.85 18.31
N LEU A 181 1.01 4.61 17.83
CA LEU A 181 1.79 4.18 16.67
C LEU A 181 1.21 4.69 15.35
N ILE A 182 -0.11 4.74 15.19
CA ILE A 182 -0.76 5.35 14.02
C ILE A 182 -0.40 6.83 13.92
N HIS A 183 -0.39 7.56 15.03
CA HIS A 183 0.00 8.97 15.05
C HIS A 183 1.48 9.22 14.72
N ILE A 184 2.34 8.25 14.97
CA ILE A 184 3.78 8.33 14.63
C ILE A 184 4.00 8.03 13.14
N SER A 185 3.26 7.11 12.57
CA SER A 185 3.42 6.68 11.18
C SER A 185 2.75 7.61 10.17
N GLU A 186 1.74 8.35 10.59
CA GLU A 186 1.01 9.32 9.75
C GLU A 186 1.18 10.75 10.33
N PRO A 187 2.23 11.48 9.96
CA PRO A 187 2.30 12.88 10.32
C PRO A 187 1.13 13.61 9.67
N THR A 188 0.25 14.13 10.47
CA THR A 188 -0.88 14.96 10.04
C THR A 188 -0.38 16.08 9.13
N ARG A 189 -0.86 16.07 7.91
CA ARG A 189 -0.73 17.20 6.99
C ARG A 189 -1.68 18.31 7.40
#